data_74aec86ed0375af5d6fbabdbea99fd13
#
_entry.id   74aec86ed0375af5d6fbabdbea99fd13
#
_cell.length_a   1.000
_cell.length_b   1.000
_cell.length_c   1.000
_cell.angle_alpha   90.00
_cell.angle_beta   90.00
_cell.angle_gamma   90.00
#
_symmetry.space_group_name_H-M   'P 1'
#
loop_
_entity.id
_entity.type
_entity.pdbx_description
1 polymer ?
#
loop_
_entity_poly.entity_id
_entity_poly.type
_entity_poly.pdbx_seq_one_letter_code
_entity_poly.pdbx_strand_id
1 'polypeptide(L)'
;NGAEPTPAFVALKELIELCGARVFLMSPAEHDRAMALVSHLPQVVSGALAVTINRQSNAPSLIEVAGTGYRDMTRLSDSAWSVWRDILITNPAFLAEAVDSLIQTITDVRDELRNITRAQGEAGKAGADDHSDDISLAATRKLFR
;
A
#
# COMPACT_ATOMS: atom_id res chain seq x y z
N ASN A 1 23.59 19.24 9.64
CA ASN A 1 24.96 19.54 10.03
C ASN A 1 25.75 19.75 8.75
N GLY A 2 26.11 21.06 8.45
CA GLY A 2 26.79 21.45 7.23
C GLY A 2 28.29 21.13 7.20
N ALA A 3 28.67 19.89 7.50
CA ALA A 3 30.05 19.45 7.28
C ALA A 3 30.25 19.22 5.78
N GLU A 4 31.36 19.73 5.23
CA GLU A 4 31.71 19.46 3.86
C GLU A 4 31.89 17.96 3.61
N PRO A 5 31.43 17.46 2.45
CA PRO A 5 31.55 16.06 2.13
C PRO A 5 33.03 15.63 2.07
N THR A 6 33.36 14.51 2.69
CA THR A 6 34.73 13.98 2.65
C THR A 6 35.07 13.51 1.22
N PRO A 7 36.40 13.52 0.84
CA PRO A 7 36.80 13.00 -0.48
C PRO A 7 36.33 11.58 -0.76
N ALA A 8 36.31 10.73 0.26
CA ALA A 8 35.80 9.35 0.14
C ALA A 8 34.30 9.31 -0.19
N PHE A 9 33.51 10.19 0.43
CA PHE A 9 32.08 10.32 0.12
C PHE A 9 31.86 10.79 -1.32
N VAL A 10 32.61 11.79 -1.78
CA VAL A 10 32.52 12.29 -3.17
C VAL A 10 32.83 11.17 -4.17
N ALA A 11 33.94 10.46 -3.96
CA ALA A 11 34.34 9.35 -4.84
C ALA A 11 33.29 8.21 -4.86
N LEU A 12 32.72 7.86 -3.71
CA LEU A 12 31.65 6.84 -3.64
C LEU A 12 30.39 7.30 -4.37
N LYS A 13 30.00 8.56 -4.17
CA LYS A 13 28.82 9.13 -4.85
C LYS A 13 29.02 9.10 -6.37
N GLU A 14 30.18 9.53 -6.87
CA GLU A 14 30.49 9.50 -8.29
C GLU A 14 30.44 8.06 -8.85
N LEU A 15 31.01 7.09 -8.12
CA LEU A 15 30.96 5.68 -8.53
C LEU A 15 29.53 5.16 -8.67
N ILE A 16 28.68 5.47 -7.68
CA ILE A 16 27.25 5.07 -7.69
C ILE A 16 26.54 5.71 -8.90
N GLU A 17 26.79 6.99 -9.16
CA GLU A 17 26.17 7.72 -10.28
C GLU A 17 26.66 7.24 -11.64
N LEU A 18 27.93 6.84 -11.76
CA LEU A 18 28.48 6.19 -12.95
C LEU A 18 27.81 4.85 -13.25
N CYS A 19 27.32 4.14 -12.22
CA CYS A 19 26.51 2.92 -12.39
C CYS A 19 25.06 3.21 -12.80
N GLY A 20 24.68 4.47 -13.06
CA GLY A 20 23.33 4.87 -13.47
C GLY A 20 22.33 5.03 -12.31
N ALA A 21 22.79 4.93 -11.05
CA ALA A 21 21.95 5.17 -9.87
C ALA A 21 21.93 6.65 -9.49
N ARG A 22 20.91 7.05 -8.73
CA ARG A 22 20.79 8.41 -8.16
C ARG A 22 21.05 8.36 -6.67
N VAL A 23 21.88 9.24 -6.17
CA VAL A 23 22.17 9.36 -4.73
C VAL A 23 21.26 10.42 -4.10
N PHE A 24 20.49 10.02 -3.08
CA PHE A 24 19.70 10.92 -2.25
C PHE A 24 20.29 10.96 -0.85
N LEU A 25 20.57 12.17 -0.37
CA LEU A 25 21.05 12.40 0.99
C LEU A 25 19.88 12.79 1.87
N MET A 26 19.72 12.06 2.94
CA MET A 26 18.67 12.32 3.93
C MET A 26 19.18 11.91 5.32
N SER A 27 18.57 12.44 6.35
CA SER A 27 18.82 11.99 7.72
C SER A 27 18.28 10.57 7.93
N PRO A 28 18.76 9.82 8.93
CA PRO A 28 18.22 8.50 9.26
C PRO A 28 16.69 8.50 9.47
N ALA A 29 16.17 9.51 10.16
CA ALA A 29 14.72 9.60 10.42
C ALA A 29 13.90 9.88 9.14
N GLU A 30 14.43 10.71 8.23
CA GLU A 30 13.80 10.94 6.92
C GLU A 30 13.82 9.66 6.06
N HIS A 31 14.95 8.92 6.08
CA HIS A 31 15.07 7.64 5.41
C HIS A 31 14.04 6.65 5.94
N ASP A 32 13.97 6.46 7.25
CA ASP A 32 13.10 5.47 7.88
C ASP A 32 11.63 5.79 7.63
N ARG A 33 11.24 7.07 7.68
CA ARG A 33 9.89 7.52 7.32
C ARG A 33 9.56 7.26 5.84
N ALA A 34 10.49 7.58 4.95
CA ALA A 34 10.30 7.34 3.52
C ALA A 34 10.18 5.84 3.22
N MET A 35 11.08 5.01 3.77
CA MET A 35 11.06 3.56 3.56
C MET A 35 9.82 2.90 4.14
N ALA A 36 9.30 3.38 5.28
CA ALA A 36 8.03 2.91 5.82
C ALA A 36 6.89 3.02 4.80
N LEU A 37 6.81 4.13 4.07
CA LEU A 37 5.74 4.39 3.09
C LEU A 37 5.95 3.71 1.74
N VAL A 38 7.18 3.77 1.18
CA VAL A 38 7.40 3.37 -0.23
C VAL A 38 7.98 1.96 -0.38
N SER A 39 8.39 1.33 0.72
CA SER A 39 9.00 -0.01 0.75
C SER A 39 8.28 -0.96 1.71
N HIS A 40 8.19 -0.58 2.99
CA HIS A 40 7.69 -1.50 4.01
C HIS A 40 6.15 -1.65 3.95
N LEU A 41 5.41 -0.56 3.78
CA LEU A 41 3.97 -0.61 3.64
C LEU A 41 3.51 -1.46 2.44
N PRO A 42 4.06 -1.34 1.22
CA PRO A 42 3.74 -2.23 0.10
C PRO A 42 3.90 -3.71 0.43
N GLN A 43 4.94 -4.08 1.16
CA GLN A 43 5.17 -5.46 1.59
C GLN A 43 4.07 -5.95 2.55
N VAL A 44 3.72 -5.13 3.56
CA VAL A 44 2.65 -5.44 4.51
C VAL A 44 1.31 -5.58 3.79
N VAL A 45 1.02 -4.70 2.85
CA VAL A 45 -0.23 -4.73 2.04
C VAL A 45 -0.31 -6.00 1.21
N SER A 46 0.78 -6.37 0.54
CA SER A 46 0.90 -7.60 -0.23
C SER A 46 0.58 -8.84 0.63
N GLY A 47 1.24 -8.95 1.80
CA GLY A 47 0.99 -10.03 2.74
C GLY A 47 -0.43 -10.02 3.29
N ALA A 48 -0.97 -8.85 3.66
CA ALA A 48 -2.32 -8.71 4.17
C ALA A 48 -3.37 -9.14 3.13
N LEU A 49 -3.19 -8.79 1.85
CA LEU A 49 -4.06 -9.21 0.77
C LEU A 49 -4.03 -10.74 0.59
N ALA A 50 -2.84 -11.34 0.55
CA ALA A 50 -2.69 -12.79 0.45
C ALA A 50 -3.38 -13.52 1.62
N VAL A 51 -3.16 -13.04 2.85
CA VAL A 51 -3.81 -13.60 4.06
C VAL A 51 -5.33 -13.42 4.01
N THR A 52 -5.83 -12.30 3.50
CA THR A 52 -7.27 -12.03 3.39
C THR A 52 -7.96 -13.04 2.48
N ILE A 53 -7.36 -13.37 1.34
CA ILE A 53 -7.90 -14.38 0.42
C ILE A 53 -7.75 -15.80 1.03
N ASN A 54 -6.60 -16.12 1.60
CA ASN A 54 -6.35 -17.43 2.19
C ASN A 54 -7.28 -17.76 3.40
N ARG A 55 -7.86 -16.76 4.04
CA ARG A 55 -8.86 -16.94 5.12
C ARG A 55 -10.26 -17.28 4.61
N GLN A 56 -10.53 -17.17 3.30
CA GLN A 56 -11.83 -17.55 2.75
C GLN A 56 -11.96 -19.06 2.69
N SER A 57 -13.16 -19.59 2.97
CA SER A 57 -13.43 -21.03 2.96
C SER A 57 -13.22 -21.69 1.59
N ASN A 58 -13.32 -20.90 0.52
CA ASN A 58 -13.12 -21.31 -0.87
C ASN A 58 -11.82 -20.75 -1.49
N ALA A 59 -10.81 -20.44 -0.67
CA ALA A 59 -9.55 -19.86 -1.12
C ALA A 59 -8.91 -20.55 -2.34
N PRO A 60 -8.83 -21.90 -2.43
CA PRO A 60 -8.27 -22.57 -3.60
C PRO A 60 -8.97 -22.18 -4.91
N SER A 61 -10.31 -22.17 -4.93
CA SER A 61 -11.09 -21.78 -6.11
C SER A 61 -10.92 -20.29 -6.46
N LEU A 62 -10.78 -19.42 -5.46
CA LEU A 62 -10.51 -18.00 -5.70
C LEU A 62 -9.14 -17.79 -6.33
N ILE A 63 -8.12 -18.53 -5.89
CA ILE A 63 -6.76 -18.45 -6.44
C ILE A 63 -6.71 -19.00 -7.88
N GLU A 64 -7.48 -20.06 -8.17
CA GLU A 64 -7.56 -20.64 -9.51
C GLU A 64 -8.09 -19.64 -10.56
N VAL A 65 -9.10 -18.84 -10.20
CA VAL A 65 -9.68 -17.82 -11.08
C VAL A 65 -9.00 -16.45 -10.99
N ALA A 66 -7.95 -16.32 -10.15
CA ALA A 66 -7.27 -15.05 -9.93
C ALA A 66 -6.53 -14.57 -11.18
N GLY A 67 -6.79 -13.34 -11.56
CA GLY A 67 -6.12 -12.65 -12.66
C GLY A 67 -4.73 -12.11 -12.29
N THR A 68 -4.13 -11.37 -13.23
CA THR A 68 -2.80 -10.75 -13.07
C THR A 68 -2.76 -9.75 -11.92
N GLY A 69 -3.82 -8.97 -11.72
CA GLY A 69 -3.89 -7.98 -10.64
C GLY A 69 -3.66 -8.58 -9.25
N TYR A 70 -4.28 -9.73 -8.94
CA TYR A 70 -4.02 -10.42 -7.69
C TYR A 70 -2.57 -10.90 -7.58
N ARG A 71 -2.06 -11.53 -8.63
CA ARG A 71 -0.69 -12.08 -8.66
C ARG A 71 0.36 -10.97 -8.48
N ASP A 72 0.20 -9.86 -9.18
CA ASP A 72 1.11 -8.72 -9.08
C ASP A 72 1.07 -8.10 -7.68
N MET A 73 -0.11 -7.93 -7.11
CA MET A 73 -0.28 -7.36 -5.78
C MET A 73 0.20 -8.26 -4.64
N THR A 74 0.19 -9.59 -4.82
CA THR A 74 0.64 -10.53 -3.79
C THR A 74 2.06 -11.05 -3.99
N ARG A 75 2.73 -10.67 -5.07
CA ARG A 75 4.09 -11.14 -5.38
C ARG A 75 5.11 -10.87 -4.26
N LEU A 76 4.98 -9.76 -3.57
CA LEU A 76 5.87 -9.41 -2.48
C LEU A 76 5.69 -10.32 -1.25
N SER A 77 4.52 -10.95 -1.07
CA SER A 77 4.26 -11.84 0.06
C SER A 77 5.16 -13.07 0.10
N ASP A 78 5.80 -13.44 -1.01
CA ASP A 78 6.73 -14.56 -1.11
C ASP A 78 8.15 -14.21 -0.60
N SER A 79 8.37 -12.99 -0.12
CA SER A 79 9.65 -12.54 0.40
C SER A 79 10.05 -13.29 1.68
N ALA A 80 11.36 -13.55 1.83
CA ALA A 80 11.88 -14.31 2.97
C ALA A 80 11.59 -13.60 4.31
N TRP A 81 10.94 -14.29 5.25
CA TRP A 81 10.62 -13.79 6.58
C TRP A 81 11.86 -13.30 7.36
N SER A 82 13.00 -13.99 7.21
CA SER A 82 14.25 -13.60 7.88
C SER A 82 14.70 -12.18 7.58
N VAL A 83 14.47 -11.70 6.34
CA VAL A 83 14.77 -10.31 5.93
C VAL A 83 13.75 -9.35 6.52
N TRP A 84 12.47 -9.66 6.37
CA TRP A 84 11.39 -8.75 6.76
C TRP A 84 11.21 -8.62 8.26
N ARG A 85 11.50 -9.68 9.03
CA ARG A 85 11.50 -9.63 10.49
C ARG A 85 12.37 -8.48 11.01
N ASP A 86 13.58 -8.39 10.51
CA ASP A 86 14.55 -7.40 11.00
C ASP A 86 14.15 -5.98 10.58
N ILE A 87 13.63 -5.81 9.36
CA ILE A 87 13.07 -4.53 8.89
C ILE A 87 11.90 -4.08 9.78
N LEU A 88 10.96 -4.97 10.08
CA LEU A 88 9.80 -4.66 10.92
C LEU A 88 10.20 -4.28 12.36
N ILE A 89 11.25 -4.91 12.91
CA ILE A 89 11.75 -4.63 14.27
C ILE A 89 12.49 -3.28 14.31
N THR A 90 13.20 -2.92 13.26
CA THR A 90 14.03 -1.70 13.24
C THR A 90 13.25 -0.42 12.92
N ASN A 91 12.10 -0.51 12.25
CA ASN A 91 11.29 0.66 11.87
C ASN A 91 9.79 0.52 12.24
N PRO A 92 9.43 0.07 13.46
CA PRO A 92 8.04 -0.24 13.77
C PRO A 92 7.14 0.99 13.88
N ALA A 93 7.66 2.12 14.40
CA ALA A 93 6.86 3.31 14.66
C ALA A 93 6.37 3.97 13.36
N PHE A 94 7.26 4.29 12.43
CA PHE A 94 6.88 4.88 11.15
C PHE A 94 6.06 3.93 10.28
N LEU A 95 6.31 2.62 10.39
CA LEU A 95 5.50 1.65 9.68
C LEU A 95 4.08 1.56 10.25
N ALA A 96 3.91 1.62 11.57
CA ALA A 96 2.59 1.65 12.19
C ALA A 96 1.79 2.88 11.75
N GLU A 97 2.41 4.08 11.74
CA GLU A 97 1.79 5.30 11.22
C GLU A 97 1.36 5.16 9.74
N ALA A 98 2.20 4.52 8.92
CA ALA A 98 1.88 4.29 7.51
C ALA A 98 0.71 3.31 7.34
N VAL A 99 0.64 2.26 8.16
CA VAL A 99 -0.48 1.30 8.18
C VAL A 99 -1.76 1.97 8.64
N ASP A 100 -1.73 2.80 9.69
CA ASP A 100 -2.90 3.54 10.17
C ASP A 100 -3.48 4.45 9.07
N SER A 101 -2.61 5.15 8.34
CA SER A 101 -3.01 5.98 7.20
C SER A 101 -3.70 5.16 6.10
N LEU A 102 -3.18 3.97 5.80
CA LEU A 102 -3.80 3.06 4.84
C LEU A 102 -5.14 2.54 5.34
N ILE A 103 -5.24 2.15 6.61
CA ILE A 103 -6.49 1.69 7.23
C ILE A 103 -7.57 2.77 7.08
N GLN A 104 -7.23 4.04 7.34
CA GLN A 104 -8.17 5.14 7.16
C GLN A 104 -8.65 5.23 5.71
N THR A 105 -7.73 5.19 4.74
CA THR A 105 -8.06 5.25 3.31
C THR A 105 -9.00 4.10 2.89
N ILE A 106 -8.71 2.87 3.32
CA ILE A 106 -9.53 1.70 2.99
C ILE A 106 -10.89 1.77 3.72
N THR A 107 -10.92 2.32 4.94
CA THR A 107 -12.14 2.54 5.70
C THR A 107 -13.08 3.50 4.98
N ASP A 108 -12.56 4.61 4.48
CA ASP A 108 -13.34 5.59 3.72
C ASP A 108 -13.98 4.96 2.47
N VAL A 109 -13.18 4.19 1.71
CA VAL A 109 -13.68 3.44 0.55
C VAL A 109 -14.76 2.41 0.93
N ARG A 110 -14.53 1.66 2.00
CA ARG A 110 -15.52 0.67 2.51
C ARG A 110 -16.83 1.35 2.86
N ASP A 111 -16.78 2.50 3.50
CA ASP A 111 -17.98 3.20 3.97
C ASP A 111 -18.75 3.81 2.81
N GLU A 112 -18.08 4.32 1.77
CA GLU A 112 -18.72 4.70 0.51
C GLU A 112 -19.44 3.51 -0.14
N LEU A 113 -18.77 2.35 -0.27
CA LEU A 113 -19.38 1.14 -0.85
C LEU A 113 -20.61 0.67 -0.07
N ARG A 114 -20.58 0.76 1.27
CA ARG A 114 -21.74 0.44 2.12
C ARG A 114 -22.91 1.40 1.92
N ASN A 115 -22.63 2.68 1.72
CA ASN A 115 -23.66 3.69 1.46
C ASN A 115 -24.34 3.44 0.10
N ILE A 116 -23.58 3.06 -0.94
CA ILE A 116 -24.13 2.65 -2.24
C ILE A 116 -25.08 1.47 -2.07
N THR A 117 -24.65 0.44 -1.33
CA THR A 117 -25.48 -0.76 -1.11
C THR A 117 -26.79 -0.41 -0.39
N ARG A 118 -26.77 0.52 0.58
CA ARG A 118 -27.99 0.99 1.26
C ARG A 118 -28.92 1.75 0.30
N ALA A 119 -28.39 2.70 -0.46
CA ALA A 119 -29.17 3.49 -1.42
C ALA A 119 -29.84 2.58 -2.45
N GLN A 120 -29.13 1.58 -3.00
CA GLN A 120 -29.69 0.60 -3.92
C GLN A 120 -30.80 -0.27 -3.27
N GLY A 121 -30.63 -0.65 -2.02
CA GLY A 121 -31.62 -1.41 -1.27
C GLY A 121 -32.90 -0.61 -0.98
N GLU A 122 -32.81 0.70 -0.79
CA GLU A 122 -33.94 1.61 -0.58
C GLU A 122 -34.65 1.94 -1.87
N ALA A 123 -33.92 2.18 -2.97
CA ALA A 123 -34.49 2.39 -4.29
C ALA A 123 -35.26 1.17 -4.81
N GLY A 124 -34.74 -0.04 -4.57
CA GLY A 124 -35.40 -1.29 -4.93
C GLY A 124 -36.72 -1.52 -4.18
N LYS A 125 -36.94 -0.87 -3.02
CA LYS A 125 -38.20 -0.92 -2.25
C LYS A 125 -39.19 0.18 -2.68
N ALA A 126 -38.73 1.25 -3.28
CA ALA A 126 -39.54 2.42 -3.65
C ALA A 126 -40.12 2.38 -5.09
N GLY A 127 -39.80 1.34 -5.89
CA GLY A 127 -40.22 1.27 -7.31
C GLY A 127 -39.39 2.24 -8.17
N ALA A 128 -38.58 1.70 -9.05
CA ALA A 128 -37.55 2.37 -9.80
C ALA A 128 -37.99 3.67 -10.49
N ASP A 129 -37.58 4.81 -9.94
CA ASP A 129 -37.28 6.00 -10.73
C ASP A 129 -35.75 6.14 -10.77
N ASP A 130 -35.23 6.32 -11.99
CA ASP A 130 -33.81 6.33 -12.33
C ASP A 130 -33.10 7.53 -11.66
N HIS A 131 -32.47 7.29 -10.50
CA HIS A 131 -31.59 8.24 -9.81
C HIS A 131 -30.20 7.65 -9.62
N SER A 132 -29.62 7.06 -10.69
CA SER A 132 -28.26 6.51 -10.67
C SER A 132 -27.14 7.58 -10.61
N ASP A 133 -27.44 8.84 -10.79
CA ASP A 133 -26.43 9.89 -11.02
C ASP A 133 -25.86 10.56 -9.76
N ASP A 134 -26.34 10.26 -8.55
CA ASP A 134 -25.95 10.97 -7.32
C ASP A 134 -25.16 10.12 -6.31
N ILE A 135 -24.55 9.01 -6.75
CA ILE A 135 -23.71 8.20 -5.87
C ILE A 135 -22.33 8.83 -5.77
N SER A 136 -22.04 9.44 -4.61
CA SER A 136 -20.71 9.99 -4.35
C SER A 136 -19.68 8.88 -4.13
N LEU A 137 -18.67 8.84 -4.99
CA LEU A 137 -17.49 7.97 -4.88
C LEU A 137 -16.20 8.80 -4.67
N ALA A 138 -16.27 9.84 -3.85
CA ALA A 138 -15.21 10.85 -3.71
C ALA A 138 -13.89 10.27 -3.17
N ALA A 139 -13.93 9.38 -2.19
CA ALA A 139 -12.74 8.72 -1.66
C ALA A 139 -12.24 7.65 -2.63
N THR A 140 -13.14 6.80 -3.14
CA THR A 140 -12.79 5.75 -4.10
C THR A 140 -12.17 6.34 -5.38
N ARG A 141 -12.72 7.43 -5.91
CA ARG A 141 -12.20 8.11 -7.10
C ARG A 141 -10.76 8.58 -6.95
N LYS A 142 -10.32 8.94 -5.74
CA LYS A 142 -8.94 9.37 -5.48
C LYS A 142 -7.92 8.24 -5.70
N LEU A 143 -8.33 6.97 -5.62
CA LEU A 143 -7.46 5.82 -5.86
C LEU A 143 -7.09 5.63 -7.34
N PHE A 144 -7.82 6.26 -8.26
CA PHE A 144 -7.66 6.09 -9.71
C PHE A 144 -7.13 7.35 -10.43
N ARG A 145 -6.33 8.16 -9.72
CA ARG A 145 -5.69 9.37 -10.25
C ARG A 145 -4.20 9.21 -10.42
#